data_07c96bdee40a1584852b72dd723bf4f8
#
_entry.id   07c96bdee40a1584852b72dd723bf4f8
#
_cell.length_a   1.000
_cell.length_b   1.000
_cell.length_c   1.000
_cell.angle_alpha   90.00
_cell.angle_beta   90.00
_cell.angle_gamma   90.00
#
_symmetry.space_group_name_H-M   'P 1'
#
loop_
_entity.id
_entity.type
_entity.pdbx_description
1 polymer ?
#
loop_
_entity_poly.entity_id
_entity_poly.type
_entity_poly.pdbx_seq_one_letter_code
_entity_poly.pdbx_strand_id
1 'polypeptide(L)'
;MKKIALSAFALLLMAATSLTAQEKKYYTPQKGDWSIGVVFNPVSMSSIKAQPSSGDKVGDWAKGHAFNGDQMFMLSQDPVAAVRVKYRLDKNAALRASLGFNGSLINYKEYVQDDLAVALDADSQNKVVDVVHSNMNTASLMLGYEYMVGEKAVRFIFGGDILYSIGGGRLTFDYGNRMTSLNQIPSTMPIPGDMKDESGKGGIAYGRPTDKYTAGYIHALGFSLEMGIEVFIAERISAGLSMNFTPLAVTFQPETYTVYEGFSTYTGQVEKYTNYVSPGSNALLYGIENFGARLSLNYYF
;
A
#
# COMPACT_ATOMS: atom_id res chain seq x y z
N MET A 1 -21.42 -3.05 -2.86
CA MET A 1 -20.68 -1.84 -2.47
C MET A 1 -21.44 -0.54 -2.79
N LYS A 2 -21.95 -0.30 -4.01
CA LYS A 2 -22.75 0.90 -4.33
C LYS A 2 -23.96 1.14 -3.40
N LYS A 3 -24.62 0.07 -2.96
CA LYS A 3 -25.78 0.16 -2.05
C LYS A 3 -25.40 0.54 -0.63
N ILE A 4 -24.21 0.15 -0.15
CA ILE A 4 -23.72 0.48 1.20
C ILE A 4 -23.31 1.95 1.29
N ALA A 5 -22.63 2.47 0.26
CA ALA A 5 -22.27 3.88 0.18
C ALA A 5 -23.49 4.79 0.10
N LEU A 6 -24.51 4.40 -0.67
CA LEU A 6 -25.77 5.13 -0.78
C LEU A 6 -26.56 5.10 0.53
N SER A 7 -26.56 3.95 1.24
CA SER A 7 -27.21 3.83 2.56
C SER A 7 -26.49 4.65 3.63
N ALA A 8 -25.16 4.70 3.64
CA ALA A 8 -24.39 5.53 4.55
C ALA A 8 -24.63 7.03 4.29
N PHE A 9 -24.73 7.43 3.02
CA PHE A 9 -25.08 8.79 2.63
C PHE A 9 -26.49 9.18 3.06
N ALA A 10 -27.48 8.30 2.87
CA ALA A 10 -28.84 8.50 3.30
C ALA A 10 -28.98 8.57 4.83
N LEU A 11 -28.24 7.74 5.57
CA LEU A 11 -28.19 7.76 7.05
C LEU A 11 -27.56 9.06 7.58
N LEU A 12 -26.50 9.56 6.97
CA LEU A 12 -25.88 10.83 7.31
C LEU A 12 -26.82 12.02 7.04
N LEU A 13 -27.54 12.00 5.91
CA LEU A 13 -28.55 13.00 5.59
C LEU A 13 -29.73 12.97 6.57
N MET A 14 -30.22 11.80 6.95
CA MET A 14 -31.30 11.65 7.95
C MET A 14 -30.83 12.07 9.35
N ALA A 15 -29.61 11.75 9.74
CA ALA A 15 -29.02 12.23 10.99
C ALA A 15 -28.86 13.76 11.00
N ALA A 16 -28.49 14.37 9.88
CA ALA A 16 -28.37 15.80 9.75
C ALA A 16 -29.74 16.52 9.89
N THR A 17 -30.82 15.95 9.36
CA THR A 17 -32.18 16.52 9.48
C THR A 17 -32.75 16.39 10.90
N SER A 18 -32.45 15.31 11.61
CA SER A 18 -32.91 15.11 12.99
C SER A 18 -32.15 15.98 14.02
N LEU A 19 -30.89 16.35 13.72
CA LEU A 19 -30.07 17.20 14.57
C LEU A 19 -30.48 18.69 14.53
N THR A 20 -31.18 19.12 13.50
CA THR A 20 -31.65 20.51 13.39
C THR A 20 -32.82 20.86 14.31
N ALA A 21 -33.46 19.84 14.93
CA ALA A 21 -34.65 20.05 15.78
C ALA A 21 -34.35 20.38 17.25
N GLN A 22 -33.10 20.31 17.69
CA GLN A 22 -32.70 20.73 19.06
C GLN A 22 -31.80 21.96 19.00
N GLU A 23 -32.01 22.94 19.87
CA GLU A 23 -31.10 24.08 20.11
C GLU A 23 -29.79 23.61 20.76
N LYS A 24 -29.03 22.74 20.08
CA LYS A 24 -27.68 22.39 20.52
C LYS A 24 -26.72 23.50 20.11
N LYS A 25 -25.89 23.93 21.05
CA LYS A 25 -24.79 24.84 20.77
C LYS A 25 -23.71 24.10 19.97
N TYR A 26 -23.65 24.34 18.69
CA TYR A 26 -22.63 23.79 17.83
C TYR A 26 -21.35 24.61 17.89
N TYR A 27 -20.22 23.94 17.81
CA TYR A 27 -18.93 24.58 17.73
C TYR A 27 -18.84 25.44 16.44
N THR A 28 -18.43 26.66 16.61
CA THR A 28 -18.15 27.58 15.50
C THR A 28 -16.64 27.76 15.41
N PRO A 29 -15.98 27.19 14.38
CA PRO A 29 -14.53 27.33 14.23
C PRO A 29 -14.13 28.80 14.18
N GLN A 30 -13.06 29.11 14.91
CA GLN A 30 -12.48 30.44 14.99
C GLN A 30 -11.04 30.42 14.48
N LYS A 31 -10.51 31.60 14.20
CA LYS A 31 -9.09 31.72 13.87
C LYS A 31 -8.23 31.22 15.02
N GLY A 32 -7.25 30.36 14.68
CA GLY A 32 -6.32 29.79 15.64
C GLY A 32 -6.74 28.42 16.19
N ASP A 33 -7.97 27.98 15.93
CA ASP A 33 -8.43 26.66 16.36
C ASP A 33 -7.73 25.54 15.60
N TRP A 34 -7.58 24.43 16.31
CA TRP A 34 -7.04 23.20 15.76
C TRP A 34 -8.11 22.11 15.70
N SER A 35 -7.96 21.19 14.78
CA SER A 35 -8.64 19.91 14.88
C SER A 35 -7.69 18.77 14.55
N ILE A 36 -7.95 17.65 15.20
CA ILE A 36 -7.34 16.37 14.87
C ILE A 36 -8.43 15.39 14.50
N GLY A 37 -8.18 14.58 13.49
CA GLY A 37 -9.16 13.61 13.01
C GLY A 37 -8.52 12.41 12.37
N VAL A 38 -9.36 11.43 12.10
CA VAL A 38 -9.01 10.25 11.30
C VAL A 38 -9.84 10.29 10.03
N VAL A 39 -9.17 10.02 8.92
CA VAL A 39 -9.78 9.91 7.60
C VAL A 39 -9.70 8.47 7.15
N PHE A 40 -10.83 7.92 6.73
CA PHE A 40 -10.94 6.58 6.18
C PHE A 40 -11.30 6.67 4.71
N ASN A 41 -10.66 5.86 3.88
CA ASN A 41 -10.98 5.76 2.46
C ASN A 41 -11.65 4.40 2.17
N PRO A 42 -13.00 4.31 2.16
CA PRO A 42 -13.71 3.05 1.97
C PRO A 42 -13.52 2.45 0.58
N VAL A 43 -13.09 3.23 -0.40
CA VAL A 43 -12.83 2.73 -1.76
C VAL A 43 -11.50 2.01 -1.82
N SER A 44 -10.50 2.45 -1.07
CA SER A 44 -9.21 1.76 -1.01
C SER A 44 -9.22 0.48 -0.18
N MET A 45 -10.21 0.28 0.69
CA MET A 45 -10.37 -0.99 1.43
C MET A 45 -10.61 -2.19 0.51
N SER A 46 -11.15 -1.98 -0.69
CA SER A 46 -11.37 -3.06 -1.66
C SER A 46 -10.09 -3.62 -2.27
N SER A 47 -8.98 -2.94 -2.11
CA SER A 47 -7.66 -3.32 -2.64
C SER A 47 -6.75 -3.98 -1.62
N ILE A 48 -7.16 -4.10 -0.36
CA ILE A 48 -6.56 -5.05 0.56
C ILE A 48 -7.00 -6.44 0.07
N LYS A 49 -6.29 -6.95 -0.92
CA LYS A 49 -6.42 -8.36 -1.28
C LYS A 49 -6.04 -9.15 -0.04
N ALA A 50 -6.96 -9.97 0.40
CA ALA A 50 -6.80 -10.88 1.50
C ALA A 50 -5.42 -11.57 1.45
N GLN A 51 -4.88 -11.87 2.61
CA GLN A 51 -3.77 -12.81 2.74
C GLN A 51 -3.99 -14.00 1.79
N PRO A 52 -2.95 -14.52 1.16
CA PRO A 52 -3.05 -15.71 0.34
C PRO A 52 -3.78 -16.79 1.15
N SER A 53 -4.85 -17.33 0.60
CA SER A 53 -5.55 -18.45 1.20
C SER A 53 -4.61 -19.66 1.23
N SER A 54 -4.79 -20.54 2.20
CA SER A 54 -4.03 -21.80 2.27
C SER A 54 -4.33 -22.62 1.01
N GLY A 55 -3.48 -22.55 0.01
CA GLY A 55 -3.65 -23.17 -1.31
C GLY A 55 -3.19 -22.28 -2.46
N ASP A 56 -3.00 -20.98 -2.22
CA ASP A 56 -2.42 -20.10 -3.22
C ASP A 56 -0.92 -20.44 -3.37
N LYS A 57 -0.50 -20.68 -4.60
CA LYS A 57 0.91 -20.91 -4.89
C LYS A 57 1.70 -19.63 -4.62
N VAL A 58 2.93 -19.75 -4.09
CA VAL A 58 3.84 -18.61 -3.86
C VAL A 58 3.92 -17.69 -5.08
N GLY A 59 3.87 -18.25 -6.30
CA GLY A 59 3.90 -17.48 -7.53
C GLY A 59 2.71 -16.56 -7.72
N ASP A 60 1.52 -17.00 -7.36
CA ASP A 60 0.30 -16.20 -7.52
C ASP A 60 0.23 -15.13 -6.43
N TRP A 61 0.67 -15.46 -5.23
CA TRP A 61 0.79 -14.50 -4.14
C TRP A 61 1.86 -13.44 -4.44
N ALA A 62 3.05 -13.83 -4.87
CA ALA A 62 4.12 -12.90 -5.22
C ALA A 62 3.76 -11.96 -6.37
N LYS A 63 2.97 -12.42 -7.36
CA LYS A 63 2.42 -11.57 -8.42
C LYS A 63 1.44 -10.52 -7.88
N GLY A 64 0.68 -10.85 -6.84
CA GLY A 64 -0.24 -9.92 -6.18
C GLY A 64 0.44 -8.88 -5.30
N HIS A 65 1.66 -9.14 -4.84
CA HIS A 65 2.39 -8.31 -3.87
C HIS A 65 3.72 -7.79 -4.41
N ALA A 66 4.28 -8.43 -5.44
CA ALA A 66 5.48 -7.96 -6.08
C ALA A 66 5.11 -6.80 -7.01
N PHE A 67 5.68 -5.67 -6.76
CA PHE A 67 5.92 -4.50 -7.61
C PHE A 67 5.64 -4.69 -9.11
N ASN A 68 4.45 -5.18 -9.48
CA ASN A 68 4.00 -5.18 -10.85
C ASN A 68 3.71 -3.74 -11.27
N GLY A 69 3.92 -3.41 -12.55
CA GLY A 69 3.66 -2.09 -13.12
C GLY A 69 2.24 -1.54 -12.92
N ASP A 70 1.31 -2.36 -12.44
CA ASP A 70 -0.02 -1.98 -11.98
C ASP A 70 -0.02 -1.15 -10.69
N GLN A 71 1.13 -0.89 -10.08
CA GLN A 71 1.28 -0.02 -8.91
C GLN A 71 1.30 1.50 -9.21
N MET A 72 0.84 1.90 -10.36
CA MET A 72 0.28 3.26 -10.52
C MET A 72 -0.79 3.59 -9.45
N PHE A 73 -1.18 2.60 -8.72
CA PHE A 73 -2.12 2.59 -7.60
C PHE A 73 -1.74 3.40 -6.37
N MET A 74 -0.47 3.76 -6.19
CA MET A 74 -0.10 4.54 -5.00
C MET A 74 -0.78 5.91 -4.94
N LEU A 75 -1.26 6.41 -6.08
CA LEU A 75 -1.99 7.68 -6.16
C LEU A 75 -3.51 7.53 -6.10
N SER A 76 -4.04 6.42 -6.60
CA SER A 76 -5.47 6.15 -6.52
C SER A 76 -5.88 5.56 -5.17
N GLN A 77 -4.91 5.08 -4.39
CA GLN A 77 -5.13 4.50 -3.08
C GLN A 77 -4.55 5.42 -2.02
N ASP A 78 -5.34 6.40 -1.63
CA ASP A 78 -5.16 7.02 -0.32
C ASP A 78 -4.99 5.90 0.73
N PRO A 79 -4.14 6.07 1.73
CA PRO A 79 -4.03 5.09 2.80
C PRO A 79 -5.42 4.80 3.37
N VAL A 80 -5.69 3.54 3.69
CA VAL A 80 -6.98 3.09 4.25
C VAL A 80 -7.40 3.97 5.43
N ALA A 81 -6.43 4.43 6.20
CA ALA A 81 -6.63 5.41 7.26
C ALA A 81 -5.46 6.40 7.29
N ALA A 82 -5.78 7.66 7.53
CA ALA A 82 -4.81 8.73 7.72
C ALA A 82 -5.21 9.58 8.91
N VAL A 83 -4.22 10.07 9.63
CA VAL A 83 -4.43 11.11 10.64
C VAL A 83 -4.42 12.46 9.92
N ARG A 84 -5.45 13.26 10.17
CA ARG A 84 -5.59 14.62 9.61
C ARG A 84 -5.55 15.64 10.72
N VAL A 85 -4.77 16.68 10.52
CA VAL A 85 -4.72 17.85 11.39
C VAL A 85 -5.16 19.06 10.57
N LYS A 86 -5.98 19.92 11.15
CA LYS A 86 -6.37 21.20 10.55
C LYS A 86 -6.03 22.35 11.49
N TYR A 87 -5.58 23.45 10.91
CA TYR A 87 -5.36 24.72 11.60
C TYR A 87 -6.20 25.80 10.96
N ARG A 88 -7.07 26.45 11.73
CA ARG A 88 -7.99 27.47 11.24
C ARG A 88 -7.30 28.81 11.06
N LEU A 89 -7.30 29.31 9.82
CA LEU A 89 -6.85 30.65 9.47
C LEU A 89 -7.92 31.69 9.79
N ASP A 90 -9.18 31.31 9.60
CA ASP A 90 -10.37 32.04 9.98
C ASP A 90 -11.58 31.08 10.15
N LYS A 91 -12.80 31.64 10.29
CA LYS A 91 -14.04 30.86 10.46
C LYS A 91 -14.35 29.94 9.27
N ASN A 92 -13.86 30.25 8.07
CA ASN A 92 -14.18 29.54 6.83
C ASN A 92 -12.97 28.81 6.25
N ALA A 93 -11.75 29.20 6.60
CA ALA A 93 -10.52 28.71 5.96
C ALA A 93 -9.63 27.96 6.94
N ALA A 94 -9.01 26.88 6.46
CA ALA A 94 -8.03 26.14 7.23
C ALA A 94 -6.88 25.61 6.35
N LEU A 95 -5.71 25.55 6.93
CA LEU A 95 -4.65 24.67 6.43
C LEU A 95 -4.91 23.26 6.97
N ARG A 96 -4.59 22.27 6.16
CA ARG A 96 -4.72 20.88 6.59
C ARG A 96 -3.50 20.06 6.19
N ALA A 97 -3.16 19.12 7.05
CA ALA A 97 -2.14 18.12 6.80
C ALA A 97 -2.71 16.74 7.10
N SER A 98 -2.44 15.77 6.26
CA SER A 98 -2.82 14.37 6.50
C SER A 98 -1.61 13.48 6.32
N LEU A 99 -1.42 12.55 7.26
CA LEU A 99 -0.34 11.57 7.24
C LEU A 99 -0.95 10.17 7.29
N GLY A 100 -0.64 9.36 6.29
CA GLY A 100 -1.00 7.96 6.24
C GLY A 100 0.25 7.10 6.10
N PHE A 101 0.22 5.93 6.69
CA PHE A 101 1.25 4.91 6.47
C PHE A 101 0.59 3.54 6.47
N ASN A 102 1.16 2.65 5.69
CA ASN A 102 0.76 1.25 5.64
C ASN A 102 2.01 0.40 5.48
N GLY A 103 2.01 -0.77 6.09
CA GLY A 103 3.10 -1.71 5.96
C GLY A 103 2.62 -3.14 6.20
N SER A 104 3.29 -4.08 5.56
CA SER A 104 3.06 -5.49 5.77
C SER A 104 4.37 -6.25 5.87
N LEU A 105 4.44 -7.15 6.83
CA LEU A 105 5.50 -8.13 6.99
C LEU A 105 4.83 -9.50 6.93
N ILE A 106 5.09 -10.24 5.87
CA ILE A 106 4.48 -11.55 5.66
C ILE A 106 5.58 -12.58 5.47
N ASN A 107 5.51 -13.67 6.24
CA ASN A 107 6.41 -14.81 6.15
C ASN A 107 5.61 -15.98 5.58
N TYR A 108 5.82 -16.29 4.32
CA TYR A 108 5.28 -17.48 3.70
C TYR A 108 6.24 -18.64 3.92
N LYS A 109 5.73 -19.81 4.34
CA LYS A 109 6.54 -20.99 4.66
C LYS A 109 6.00 -22.19 3.89
N GLU A 110 6.93 -22.99 3.36
CA GLU A 110 6.59 -24.22 2.66
C GLU A 110 7.55 -25.34 3.05
N TYR A 111 6.98 -26.55 3.21
CA TYR A 111 7.80 -27.75 3.42
C TYR A 111 8.33 -28.26 2.08
N VAL A 112 9.63 -28.46 2.02
CA VAL A 112 10.32 -29.11 0.90
C VAL A 112 11.06 -30.33 1.38
N GLN A 113 11.38 -31.24 0.46
CA GLN A 113 12.14 -32.44 0.76
C GLN A 113 13.53 -32.07 1.32
N ASP A 114 13.97 -32.75 2.37
CA ASP A 114 15.33 -32.59 2.90
C ASP A 114 16.32 -33.42 2.03
N ASP A 115 17.06 -32.68 1.17
CA ASP A 115 17.99 -33.30 0.22
C ASP A 115 19.11 -34.07 0.89
N LEU A 116 19.60 -33.61 2.08
CA LEU A 116 20.63 -34.30 2.83
C LEU A 116 20.10 -35.61 3.40
N ALA A 117 18.90 -35.62 3.93
CA ALA A 117 18.28 -36.82 4.46
C ALA A 117 18.04 -37.84 3.35
N VAL A 118 17.60 -37.42 2.15
CA VAL A 118 17.44 -38.33 0.99
C VAL A 118 18.77 -38.85 0.48
N ALA A 119 19.83 -38.05 0.53
CA ALA A 119 21.17 -38.51 0.15
C ALA A 119 21.73 -39.60 1.08
N LEU A 120 21.28 -39.60 2.34
CA LEU A 120 21.66 -40.60 3.34
C LEU A 120 20.74 -41.84 3.32
N ASP A 121 19.46 -41.62 3.08
CA ASP A 121 18.41 -42.63 3.03
C ASP A 121 17.38 -42.24 1.95
N ALA A 122 17.35 -42.98 0.85
CA ALA A 122 16.48 -42.67 -0.31
C ALA A 122 14.97 -42.68 0.00
N ASP A 123 14.58 -43.42 1.05
CA ASP A 123 13.18 -43.51 1.53
C ASP A 123 12.83 -42.44 2.57
N SER A 124 13.74 -41.51 2.87
CA SER A 124 13.55 -40.48 3.89
C SER A 124 12.37 -39.59 3.57
N GLN A 125 11.47 -39.42 4.56
CA GLN A 125 10.33 -38.51 4.52
C GLN A 125 10.62 -37.19 5.24
N ASN A 126 11.87 -36.93 5.62
CA ASN A 126 12.23 -35.69 6.29
C ASN A 126 12.03 -34.48 5.38
N LYS A 127 11.64 -33.38 5.99
CA LYS A 127 11.39 -32.12 5.30
C LYS A 127 12.10 -30.98 5.99
N VAL A 128 12.53 -30.03 5.23
CA VAL A 128 13.01 -28.72 5.66
C VAL A 128 12.00 -27.64 5.29
N VAL A 129 12.20 -26.44 5.78
CA VAL A 129 11.27 -25.33 5.55
C VAL A 129 11.96 -24.25 4.74
N ASP A 130 11.37 -23.92 3.61
CA ASP A 130 11.70 -22.71 2.88
C ASP A 130 10.81 -21.56 3.35
N VAL A 131 11.36 -20.35 3.42
CA VAL A 131 10.64 -19.16 3.88
C VAL A 131 10.83 -18.03 2.88
N VAL A 132 9.73 -17.38 2.50
CA VAL A 132 9.75 -16.10 1.79
C VAL A 132 9.30 -15.01 2.73
N HIS A 133 10.16 -14.04 2.96
CA HIS A 133 9.85 -12.83 3.72
C HIS A 133 9.47 -11.72 2.75
N SER A 134 8.26 -11.22 2.86
CA SER A 134 7.78 -10.05 2.14
C SER A 134 7.69 -8.88 3.10
N ASN A 135 8.38 -7.81 2.79
CA ASN A 135 8.31 -6.54 3.51
C ASN A 135 7.89 -5.45 2.54
N MET A 136 6.74 -4.82 2.77
CA MET A 136 6.22 -3.72 1.96
C MET A 136 5.82 -2.57 2.88
N ASN A 137 6.25 -1.36 2.55
CA ASN A 137 5.96 -0.16 3.33
C ASN A 137 5.58 0.98 2.40
N THR A 138 4.56 1.73 2.79
CA THR A 138 4.12 2.95 2.12
C THR A 138 3.83 4.04 3.13
N ALA A 139 4.15 5.27 2.77
CA ALA A 139 3.76 6.44 3.52
C ALA A 139 3.23 7.51 2.56
N SER A 140 2.27 8.30 3.00
CA SER A 140 1.71 9.41 2.23
C SER A 140 1.55 10.64 3.11
N LEU A 141 1.87 11.78 2.56
CA LEU A 141 1.69 13.10 3.16
C LEU A 141 0.84 13.94 2.22
N MET A 142 -0.21 14.54 2.74
CA MET A 142 -1.01 15.52 2.03
C MET A 142 -0.94 16.84 2.77
N LEU A 143 -0.70 17.91 2.06
CA LEU A 143 -0.70 19.26 2.57
C LEU A 143 -1.64 20.10 1.71
N GLY A 144 -2.58 20.79 2.33
CA GLY A 144 -3.57 21.50 1.58
C GLY A 144 -4.31 22.59 2.32
N TYR A 145 -5.23 23.14 1.58
CA TYR A 145 -6.13 24.21 2.02
C TYR A 145 -7.57 23.73 1.96
N GLU A 146 -8.36 24.08 2.96
CA GLU A 146 -9.78 23.77 3.06
C GLU A 146 -10.58 25.07 3.25
N TYR A 147 -11.65 25.18 2.48
CA TYR A 147 -12.66 26.22 2.64
C TYR A 147 -13.99 25.58 3.07
N MET A 148 -14.59 26.10 4.10
CA MET A 148 -15.80 25.58 4.70
C MET A 148 -16.91 26.63 4.62
N VAL A 149 -18.07 26.25 4.11
CA VAL A 149 -19.25 27.10 3.95
C VAL A 149 -20.43 26.46 4.67
N GLY A 150 -21.18 27.26 5.38
CA GLY A 150 -22.37 26.82 6.08
C GLY A 150 -22.40 27.29 7.53
N GLU A 151 -23.55 27.13 8.13
CA GLU A 151 -23.81 27.53 9.51
C GLU A 151 -24.39 26.34 10.29
N LYS A 152 -24.36 26.43 11.60
CA LYS A 152 -24.91 25.42 12.51
C LYS A 152 -24.17 24.07 12.37
N ALA A 153 -24.94 22.99 12.31
CA ALA A 153 -24.45 21.62 12.35
C ALA A 153 -23.85 21.13 11.02
N VAL A 154 -24.31 21.66 9.88
CA VAL A 154 -23.96 21.14 8.55
C VAL A 154 -23.12 22.17 7.80
N ARG A 155 -21.99 21.75 7.28
CA ARG A 155 -21.07 22.58 6.53
C ARG A 155 -20.59 21.87 5.28
N PHE A 156 -20.51 22.60 4.19
CA PHE A 156 -19.89 22.15 2.96
C PHE A 156 -18.39 22.43 3.03
N ILE A 157 -17.58 21.49 2.60
CA ILE A 157 -16.14 21.61 2.54
C ILE A 157 -15.67 21.53 1.09
N PHE A 158 -14.72 22.40 0.76
CA PHE A 158 -14.00 22.41 -0.51
C PHE A 158 -12.52 22.50 -0.19
N GLY A 159 -11.70 21.70 -0.82
CA GLY A 159 -10.27 21.69 -0.54
C GLY A 159 -9.42 21.29 -1.72
N GLY A 160 -8.15 21.65 -1.63
CA GLY A 160 -7.11 21.20 -2.54
C GLY A 160 -5.88 20.81 -1.76
N ASP A 161 -5.26 19.69 -2.15
CA ASP A 161 -4.10 19.12 -1.50
C ASP A 161 -2.99 18.83 -2.50
N ILE A 162 -1.76 19.06 -2.10
CA ILE A 162 -0.59 18.45 -2.70
C ILE A 162 -0.37 17.11 -1.98
N LEU A 163 -0.33 16.04 -2.74
CA LEU A 163 -0.11 14.67 -2.27
C LEU A 163 1.31 14.25 -2.60
N TYR A 164 2.04 13.77 -1.62
CA TYR A 164 3.29 13.06 -1.82
C TYR A 164 3.19 11.68 -1.20
N SER A 165 3.54 10.66 -1.97
CA SER A 165 3.59 9.28 -1.48
C SER A 165 4.94 8.66 -1.79
N ILE A 166 5.39 7.82 -0.88
CA ILE A 166 6.62 7.05 -1.01
C ILE A 166 6.33 5.61 -0.59
N GLY A 167 6.86 4.65 -1.34
CA GLY A 167 6.67 3.25 -1.00
C GLY A 167 7.70 2.35 -1.64
N GLY A 168 7.90 1.22 -1.03
CA GLY A 168 8.84 0.23 -1.49
C GLY A 168 8.66 -1.10 -0.78
N GLY A 169 9.37 -2.10 -1.25
CA GLY A 169 9.32 -3.41 -0.64
C GLY A 169 10.46 -4.30 -1.08
N ARG A 170 10.58 -5.42 -0.40
CA ARG A 170 11.61 -6.42 -0.61
C ARG A 170 11.02 -7.80 -0.37
N LEU A 171 11.39 -8.75 -1.23
CA LEU A 171 11.24 -10.18 -0.97
C LEU A 171 12.62 -10.75 -0.67
N THR A 172 12.73 -11.56 0.39
CA THR A 172 13.93 -12.35 0.68
C THR A 172 13.55 -13.81 0.84
N PHE A 173 14.43 -14.69 0.39
CA PHE A 173 14.21 -16.13 0.36
C PHE A 173 15.24 -16.79 1.25
N ASP A 174 14.77 -17.54 2.24
CA ASP A 174 15.58 -18.40 3.09
C ASP A 174 15.23 -19.86 2.76
N TYR A 175 16.23 -20.61 2.32
CA TYR A 175 16.06 -21.99 1.88
C TYR A 175 16.55 -22.98 2.92
N GLY A 176 15.75 -23.99 3.21
CA GLY A 176 16.10 -25.09 4.09
C GLY A 176 17.23 -25.95 3.53
N ASN A 177 17.22 -26.20 2.21
CA ASN A 177 18.31 -26.91 1.54
C ASN A 177 19.38 -25.94 1.07
N ARG A 178 20.63 -26.19 1.46
CA ARG A 178 21.78 -25.39 1.01
C ARG A 178 22.23 -25.82 -0.38
N MET A 179 22.55 -24.81 -1.21
CA MET A 179 23.25 -25.05 -2.46
C MET A 179 24.73 -25.29 -2.20
N THR A 180 25.30 -26.35 -2.75
CA THR A 180 26.70 -26.74 -2.57
C THR A 180 27.21 -27.44 -3.84
N SER A 181 28.51 -27.77 -3.88
CA SER A 181 29.07 -28.59 -4.99
C SER A 181 28.46 -29.97 -5.09
N LEU A 182 27.94 -30.54 -4.01
CA LEU A 182 27.28 -31.84 -3.97
C LEU A 182 25.78 -31.74 -4.21
N ASN A 183 25.17 -30.59 -3.91
CA ASN A 183 23.75 -30.30 -4.14
C ASN A 183 23.62 -29.00 -4.95
N GLN A 184 23.84 -29.12 -6.25
CA GLN A 184 23.87 -27.95 -7.14
C GLN A 184 22.46 -27.47 -7.55
N ILE A 185 21.46 -28.34 -7.42
CA ILE A 185 20.06 -28.06 -7.73
C ILE A 185 19.21 -28.51 -6.54
N PRO A 186 19.27 -27.77 -5.43
CA PRO A 186 18.55 -28.17 -4.22
C PRO A 186 17.03 -28.09 -4.43
N SER A 187 16.32 -29.01 -3.76
CA SER A 187 14.86 -28.95 -3.66
C SER A 187 14.42 -27.66 -3.01
N THR A 188 13.51 -26.95 -3.66
CA THR A 188 12.99 -25.67 -3.18
C THR A 188 11.48 -25.59 -3.37
N MET A 189 10.85 -24.65 -2.66
CA MET A 189 9.47 -24.26 -2.96
C MET A 189 9.32 -23.79 -4.42
N PRO A 190 8.11 -23.83 -5.00
CA PRO A 190 7.87 -23.34 -6.36
C PRO A 190 8.25 -21.86 -6.48
N ILE A 191 9.23 -21.58 -7.35
CA ILE A 191 9.68 -20.21 -7.63
C ILE A 191 8.72 -19.57 -8.64
N PRO A 192 8.23 -18.32 -8.38
CA PRO A 192 7.41 -17.59 -9.34
C PRO A 192 8.07 -17.49 -10.72
N GLY A 193 7.28 -17.59 -11.78
CA GLY A 193 7.78 -17.64 -13.16
C GLY A 193 8.59 -16.41 -13.57
N ASP A 194 8.23 -15.23 -13.07
CA ASP A 194 8.94 -13.95 -13.27
C ASP A 194 10.26 -13.84 -12.47
N MET A 195 10.51 -14.77 -11.57
CA MET A 195 11.74 -14.88 -10.78
C MET A 195 12.57 -16.13 -11.09
N LYS A 196 12.18 -16.92 -12.11
CA LYS A 196 13.01 -18.00 -12.60
C LYS A 196 14.15 -17.41 -13.41
N ASP A 197 15.36 -17.85 -13.12
CA ASP A 197 16.50 -17.50 -13.97
C ASP A 197 16.60 -18.49 -15.11
N GLU A 198 16.38 -17.98 -16.32
CA GLU A 198 16.51 -18.75 -17.56
C GLU A 198 17.83 -18.45 -18.28
N SER A 199 18.70 -17.61 -17.68
CA SER A 199 19.80 -17.00 -18.43
C SER A 199 21.01 -17.90 -18.68
N GLY A 200 21.21 -18.98 -17.90
CA GLY A 200 22.35 -19.87 -18.03
C GLY A 200 23.73 -19.18 -17.98
N LYS A 201 23.81 -18.03 -17.32
CA LYS A 201 24.98 -17.16 -17.31
C LYS A 201 26.16 -17.77 -16.54
N GLY A 202 27.38 -17.60 -17.06
CA GLY A 202 28.62 -17.86 -16.29
C GLY A 202 28.82 -19.31 -15.85
N GLY A 203 28.30 -20.28 -16.64
CA GLY A 203 28.38 -21.70 -16.24
C GLY A 203 27.41 -22.09 -15.12
N ILE A 204 26.45 -21.24 -14.80
CA ILE A 204 25.37 -21.51 -13.85
C ILE A 204 24.22 -22.15 -14.59
N ALA A 205 23.99 -23.44 -14.33
CA ALA A 205 22.90 -24.19 -14.95
C ALA A 205 21.54 -23.97 -14.27
N TYR A 206 21.57 -23.59 -12.97
CA TYR A 206 20.40 -23.37 -12.16
C TYR A 206 20.67 -22.23 -11.16
N GLY A 207 19.79 -21.23 -11.18
CA GLY A 207 19.80 -20.14 -10.22
C GLY A 207 18.49 -20.04 -9.47
N ARG A 208 18.55 -19.76 -8.17
CA ARG A 208 17.37 -19.48 -7.36
C ARG A 208 17.46 -18.10 -6.73
N PRO A 209 16.33 -17.36 -6.62
CA PRO A 209 16.33 -16.01 -6.09
C PRO A 209 16.65 -16.01 -4.59
N THR A 210 17.50 -15.10 -4.15
CA THR A 210 17.73 -14.81 -2.74
C THR A 210 17.03 -13.54 -2.30
N ASP A 211 17.01 -12.54 -3.18
CA ASP A 211 16.40 -11.24 -2.92
C ASP A 211 15.75 -10.69 -4.19
N LYS A 212 14.55 -10.08 -4.03
CA LYS A 212 13.93 -9.26 -5.06
C LYS A 212 13.54 -7.92 -4.45
N TYR A 213 14.02 -6.83 -4.99
CA TYR A 213 13.74 -5.49 -4.48
C TYR A 213 13.92 -4.41 -5.54
N THR A 214 13.47 -3.20 -5.21
CA THR A 214 13.71 -2.00 -6.01
C THR A 214 15.00 -1.33 -5.57
N ALA A 215 15.70 -0.67 -6.48
CA ALA A 215 16.90 0.12 -6.20
C ALA A 215 16.57 1.45 -5.48
N GLY A 216 15.52 1.48 -4.68
CA GLY A 216 15.04 2.65 -3.96
C GLY A 216 13.54 2.57 -3.73
N TYR A 217 12.94 3.72 -3.49
CA TYR A 217 11.50 3.84 -3.27
C TYR A 217 10.80 4.37 -4.53
N ILE A 218 9.56 3.91 -4.72
CA ILE A 218 8.63 4.51 -5.67
C ILE A 218 8.15 5.83 -5.06
N HIS A 219 8.22 6.90 -5.82
CA HIS A 219 7.75 8.22 -5.42
C HIS A 219 6.56 8.62 -6.27
N ALA A 220 5.58 9.25 -5.65
CA ALA A 220 4.45 9.81 -6.34
C ALA A 220 4.14 11.21 -5.81
N LEU A 221 3.93 12.15 -6.72
CA LEU A 221 3.55 13.52 -6.42
C LEU A 221 2.26 13.82 -7.18
N GLY A 222 1.25 14.33 -6.49
CA GLY A 222 -0.05 14.62 -7.10
C GLY A 222 -0.68 15.89 -6.55
N PHE A 223 -1.72 16.34 -7.26
CA PHE A 223 -2.62 17.36 -6.81
C PHE A 223 -4.02 16.76 -6.70
N SER A 224 -4.67 16.93 -5.54
CA SER A 224 -5.99 16.39 -5.27
C SER A 224 -6.94 17.51 -4.90
N LEU A 225 -8.17 17.42 -5.40
CA LEU A 225 -9.28 18.28 -5.02
C LEU A 225 -10.27 17.46 -4.19
N GLU A 226 -10.87 18.09 -3.19
CA GLU A 226 -11.85 17.46 -2.29
C GLU A 226 -13.08 18.35 -2.17
N MET A 227 -14.25 17.75 -2.24
CA MET A 227 -15.52 18.37 -1.90
C MET A 227 -16.35 17.45 -1.04
N GLY A 228 -17.07 18.02 -0.06
CA GLY A 228 -17.86 17.18 0.84
C GLY A 228 -18.71 17.95 1.80
N ILE A 229 -19.21 17.22 2.78
CA ILE A 229 -20.06 17.72 3.84
C ILE A 229 -19.45 17.28 5.19
N GLU A 230 -19.38 18.20 6.11
CA GLU A 230 -19.01 17.94 7.51
C GLU A 230 -20.20 18.28 8.39
N VAL A 231 -20.58 17.33 9.27
CA VAL A 231 -21.71 17.42 10.18
C VAL A 231 -21.20 17.36 11.62
N PHE A 232 -21.49 18.39 12.42
CA PHE A 232 -21.18 18.40 13.83
C PHE A 232 -22.22 17.56 14.58
N ILE A 233 -21.79 16.41 15.08
CA ILE A 233 -22.61 15.45 15.84
C ILE A 233 -22.62 15.76 17.36
N ALA A 234 -21.60 16.48 17.81
CA ALA A 234 -21.49 17.01 19.17
C ALA A 234 -20.80 18.37 19.12
N GLU A 235 -20.70 19.05 20.27
CA GLU A 235 -20.15 20.40 20.36
C GLU A 235 -18.79 20.55 19.65
N ARG A 236 -17.89 19.56 19.79
CA ARG A 236 -16.53 19.59 19.22
C ARG A 236 -16.21 18.41 18.33
N ILE A 237 -17.19 17.57 18.03
CA ILE A 237 -16.98 16.36 17.21
C ILE A 237 -17.77 16.50 15.93
N SER A 238 -17.11 16.30 14.80
CA SER A 238 -17.74 16.26 13.50
C SER A 238 -17.47 14.95 12.77
N ALA A 239 -18.42 14.54 11.94
CA ALA A 239 -18.28 13.48 10.96
C ALA A 239 -18.35 14.09 9.57
N GLY A 240 -17.48 13.68 8.68
CA GLY A 240 -17.40 14.17 7.29
C GLY A 240 -17.53 13.04 6.28
N LEU A 241 -18.18 13.38 5.17
CA LEU A 241 -18.18 12.58 3.96
C LEU A 241 -17.73 13.48 2.82
N SER A 242 -16.68 13.08 2.12
CA SER A 242 -16.15 13.84 1.00
C SER A 242 -15.84 12.96 -0.20
N MET A 243 -15.86 13.57 -1.37
CA MET A 243 -15.33 13.01 -2.61
C MET A 243 -14.02 13.73 -2.90
N ASN A 244 -13.04 12.99 -3.32
CA ASN A 244 -11.77 13.53 -3.78
C ASN A 244 -11.47 13.03 -5.19
N PHE A 245 -10.78 13.84 -5.96
CA PHE A 245 -10.24 13.44 -7.23
C PHE A 245 -8.85 14.03 -7.45
N THR A 246 -8.01 13.28 -8.15
CA THR A 246 -6.61 13.65 -8.41
C THR A 246 -6.44 13.86 -9.90
N PRO A 247 -6.61 15.11 -10.39
CA PRO A 247 -6.56 15.41 -11.82
C PRO A 247 -5.16 15.33 -12.41
N LEU A 248 -4.13 15.42 -11.58
CA LEU A 248 -2.73 15.41 -12.02
C LEU A 248 -1.86 14.66 -11.01
N ALA A 249 -1.02 13.76 -11.53
CA ALA A 249 -0.04 13.06 -10.74
C ALA A 249 1.17 12.64 -11.56
N VAL A 250 2.34 12.62 -10.92
CA VAL A 250 3.60 12.12 -11.48
C VAL A 250 4.10 10.99 -10.61
N THR A 251 4.52 9.91 -11.22
CA THR A 251 5.14 8.77 -10.53
C THR A 251 6.54 8.52 -11.03
N PHE A 252 7.41 8.14 -10.13
CA PHE A 252 8.79 7.73 -10.40
C PHE A 252 8.98 6.35 -9.80
N GLN A 253 9.16 5.36 -10.68
CA GLN A 253 9.44 3.99 -10.30
C GLN A 253 10.92 3.71 -10.54
N PRO A 254 11.69 3.33 -9.50
CA PRO A 254 13.09 3.01 -9.64
C PRO A 254 13.29 1.68 -10.36
N GLU A 255 14.54 1.40 -10.68
CA GLU A 255 14.98 0.10 -11.19
C GLU A 255 14.60 -1.04 -10.25
N THR A 256 14.20 -2.16 -10.81
CA THR A 256 13.94 -3.39 -10.05
C THR A 256 14.89 -4.50 -10.49
N TYR A 257 15.35 -5.27 -9.53
CA TYR A 257 16.26 -6.38 -9.77
C TYR A 257 16.05 -7.52 -8.78
N THR A 258 16.54 -8.68 -9.18
CA THR A 258 16.54 -9.89 -8.37
C THR A 258 17.97 -10.38 -8.22
N VAL A 259 18.37 -10.69 -7.00
CA VAL A 259 19.63 -11.35 -6.71
C VAL A 259 19.38 -12.84 -6.65
N TYR A 260 20.23 -13.59 -7.35
CA TYR A 260 20.20 -15.03 -7.41
C TYR A 260 21.47 -15.62 -6.80
N GLU A 261 21.36 -16.85 -6.33
CA GLU A 261 22.51 -17.72 -6.08
C GLU A 261 22.45 -18.90 -7.04
N GLY A 262 23.62 -19.34 -7.50
CA GLY A 262 23.76 -20.49 -8.39
C GLY A 262 25.12 -21.12 -8.24
N PHE A 263 25.22 -22.43 -8.50
CA PHE A 263 26.50 -23.13 -8.53
C PHE A 263 27.16 -22.90 -9.89
N SER A 264 28.36 -22.30 -9.88
CA SER A 264 29.17 -22.10 -11.09
C SER A 264 30.07 -23.27 -11.34
N THR A 265 29.92 -23.91 -12.50
CA THR A 265 30.78 -25.00 -12.94
C THR A 265 32.19 -24.54 -13.29
N TYR A 266 32.38 -23.25 -13.56
CA TYR A 266 33.70 -22.68 -13.86
C TYR A 266 34.55 -22.47 -12.61
N THR A 267 33.96 -22.01 -11.54
CA THR A 267 34.68 -21.73 -10.29
C THR A 267 34.55 -22.86 -9.26
N GLY A 268 33.61 -23.77 -9.45
CA GLY A 268 33.29 -24.82 -8.48
C GLY A 268 32.67 -24.34 -7.16
N GLN A 269 32.13 -23.11 -7.17
CA GLN A 269 31.57 -22.46 -5.99
C GLN A 269 30.15 -21.93 -6.25
N VAL A 270 29.42 -21.68 -5.16
CA VAL A 270 28.14 -20.96 -5.21
C VAL A 270 28.43 -19.48 -5.36
N GLU A 271 27.91 -18.90 -6.41
CA GLU A 271 28.07 -17.49 -6.75
C GLU A 271 26.73 -16.76 -6.63
N LYS A 272 26.79 -15.46 -6.28
CA LYS A 272 25.64 -14.56 -6.32
C LYS A 272 25.78 -13.66 -7.54
N TYR A 273 24.65 -13.44 -8.23
CA TYR A 273 24.58 -12.54 -9.36
C TYR A 273 23.25 -11.78 -9.37
N THR A 274 23.25 -10.61 -10.00
CA THR A 274 22.08 -9.75 -10.10
C THR A 274 21.49 -9.83 -11.51
N ASN A 275 20.18 -10.03 -11.57
CA ASN A 275 19.42 -9.90 -12.80
C ASN A 275 18.54 -8.65 -12.71
N TYR A 276 18.77 -7.69 -13.62
CA TYR A 276 18.00 -6.47 -13.72
C TYR A 276 16.69 -6.76 -14.46
N VAL A 277 15.57 -6.54 -13.76
CA VAL A 277 14.22 -6.88 -14.26
C VAL A 277 13.61 -5.70 -15.01
N SER A 278 13.75 -4.48 -14.46
CA SER A 278 13.21 -3.26 -15.09
C SER A 278 14.12 -2.07 -14.80
N PRO A 279 14.39 -1.22 -15.78
CA PRO A 279 15.15 0.01 -15.59
C PRO A 279 14.38 1.10 -14.86
N GLY A 280 13.17 0.80 -14.38
CA GLY A 280 12.27 1.78 -13.82
C GLY A 280 11.43 2.52 -14.87
N SER A 281 10.56 3.40 -14.39
CA SER A 281 9.68 4.19 -15.26
C SER A 281 9.24 5.49 -14.61
N ASN A 282 8.86 6.45 -15.45
CA ASN A 282 8.18 7.66 -15.03
C ASN A 282 6.83 7.72 -15.73
N ALA A 283 5.80 8.15 -15.02
CA ALA A 283 4.49 8.36 -15.62
C ALA A 283 3.91 9.70 -15.19
N LEU A 284 3.29 10.39 -16.14
CA LEU A 284 2.42 11.53 -15.90
C LEU A 284 0.98 11.09 -16.10
N LEU A 285 0.20 11.14 -15.03
CA LEU A 285 -1.21 10.82 -15.04
C LEU A 285 -2.01 12.11 -15.02
N TYR A 286 -2.95 12.23 -15.92
CA TYR A 286 -3.86 13.38 -15.97
C TYR A 286 -5.27 12.95 -16.37
N GLY A 287 -6.27 13.59 -15.80
CA GLY A 287 -7.67 13.29 -16.12
C GLY A 287 -8.58 13.46 -14.92
N ILE A 288 -9.87 13.21 -15.12
CA ILE A 288 -10.91 13.36 -14.12
C ILE A 288 -11.44 12.02 -13.59
N GLU A 289 -10.85 10.89 -13.97
CA GLU A 289 -11.36 9.56 -13.63
C GLU A 289 -10.88 9.04 -12.28
N ASN A 290 -9.91 9.69 -11.65
CA ASN A 290 -9.34 9.28 -10.35
C ASN A 290 -10.19 9.82 -9.19
N PHE A 291 -11.33 9.18 -8.96
CA PHE A 291 -12.22 9.52 -7.85
C PHE A 291 -12.03 8.61 -6.65
N GLY A 292 -12.15 9.20 -5.46
CA GLY A 292 -12.23 8.51 -4.20
C GLY A 292 -13.34 9.07 -3.32
N ALA A 293 -13.72 8.31 -2.30
CA ALA A 293 -14.64 8.77 -1.27
C ALA A 293 -13.95 8.62 0.09
N ARG A 294 -14.08 9.63 0.94
CA ARG A 294 -13.48 9.69 2.26
C ARG A 294 -14.54 9.87 3.33
N LEU A 295 -14.39 9.14 4.41
CA LEU A 295 -15.09 9.36 5.66
C LEU A 295 -14.11 9.97 6.66
N SER A 296 -14.52 10.98 7.40
CA SER A 296 -13.68 11.60 8.43
C SER A 296 -14.43 11.73 9.76
N LEU A 297 -13.67 11.63 10.83
CA LEU A 297 -14.12 11.96 12.17
C LEU A 297 -13.10 12.93 12.76
N ASN A 298 -13.55 14.12 13.18
CA ASN A 298 -12.67 15.19 13.63
C ASN A 298 -13.09 15.65 15.01
N TYR A 299 -12.10 16.00 15.84
CA TYR A 299 -12.25 16.67 17.11
C TYR A 299 -11.62 18.07 17.04
N TYR A 300 -12.35 19.08 17.46
CA TYR A 300 -11.94 20.49 17.44
C TYR A 300 -11.60 20.97 18.86
N PHE A 301 -10.54 21.74 19.02
CA PHE A 301 -10.08 22.31 20.29
C PHE A 301 -9.48 23.70 20.12
#